data_d3b1afb78d597cc3f408cfe4b0ea45af
#
_entry.id   d3b1afb78d597cc3f408cfe4b0ea45af
#
_cell.length_a   1.000
_cell.length_b   1.000
_cell.length_c   1.000
_cell.angle_alpha   90.00
_cell.angle_beta   90.00
_cell.angle_gamma   90.00
#
_symmetry.space_group_name_H-M   'P 1'
#
loop_
_entity.id
_entity.type
_entity.pdbx_description
1 polymer ?
#
loop_
_entity_poly.entity_id
_entity_poly.type
_entity_poly.pdbx_seq_one_letter_code
_entity_poly.pdbx_strand_id
1 'polypeptide(L)'
;MVKITVLNAAQSKQIEAMAKSKTIHVKGTEIAIIQKDNADYISLTDMVKGFGDDTMIYSWMRNRNTLEFLGIWEEMNNPDFKGNEFVTFKMQAGLNNFNLTPKKWIDATNAIGIQSKAGRYGGGTFAHKDLAFEFALG
;
A
#
# COMPACT_ATOMS: atom_id res chain seq x y z
N MET A 1 -6.17 16.50 5.28
CA MET A 1 -4.82 16.90 4.82
C MET A 1 -4.04 17.51 5.95
N VAL A 2 -2.82 17.07 6.13
CA VAL A 2 -1.96 17.60 7.20
C VAL A 2 -1.27 18.86 6.71
N LYS A 3 -1.43 19.93 7.46
CA LYS A 3 -0.78 21.19 7.18
C LYS A 3 0.62 21.16 7.77
N ILE A 4 1.62 21.33 6.92
CA ILE A 4 3.01 21.35 7.36
C ILE A 4 3.37 22.76 7.75
N THR A 5 3.77 22.95 9.00
CA THR A 5 4.28 24.22 9.51
C THR A 5 5.79 24.10 9.64
N VAL A 6 6.51 25.18 9.38
CA VAL A 6 7.96 25.19 9.58
C VAL A 6 8.25 25.07 11.07
N LEU A 7 8.97 24.02 11.46
CA LEU A 7 9.29 23.70 12.83
C LEU A 7 10.80 23.71 13.03
N ASN A 8 11.24 23.96 14.27
CA ASN A 8 12.66 23.77 14.58
C ASN A 8 13.01 22.28 14.65
N ALA A 9 14.30 21.96 14.69
CA ALA A 9 14.78 20.58 14.64
C ALA A 9 14.24 19.73 15.80
N ALA A 10 14.11 20.29 17.00
CA ALA A 10 13.59 19.56 18.15
C ALA A 10 12.11 19.24 17.99
N GLN A 11 11.34 20.20 17.51
CA GLN A 11 9.90 20.00 17.24
C GLN A 11 9.67 18.99 16.14
N SER A 12 10.47 19.04 15.07
CA SER A 12 10.39 18.07 13.97
C SER A 12 10.65 16.65 14.44
N LYS A 13 11.68 16.44 15.25
CA LYS A 13 11.98 15.13 15.83
C LYS A 13 10.87 14.62 16.73
N GLN A 14 10.29 15.51 17.54
CA GLN A 14 9.21 15.13 18.43
C GLN A 14 7.97 14.73 17.66
N ILE A 15 7.65 15.44 16.59
CA ILE A 15 6.52 15.12 15.73
C ILE A 15 6.77 13.80 14.99
N GLU A 16 7.96 13.54 14.49
CA GLU A 16 8.31 12.26 13.88
C GLU A 16 8.15 11.09 14.84
N ALA A 17 8.58 11.28 16.09
CA ALA A 17 8.45 10.23 17.12
C ALA A 17 6.99 9.98 17.48
N MET A 18 6.14 11.00 17.48
CA MET A 18 4.74 10.91 17.87
C MET A 18 3.81 10.54 16.73
N ALA A 19 4.16 10.89 15.50
CA ALA A 19 3.23 10.85 14.38
C ALA A 19 3.77 10.05 13.19
N LYS A 20 4.25 8.83 13.45
CA LYS A 20 4.52 7.89 12.37
C LYS A 20 3.23 7.41 11.70
N SER A 21 2.08 7.67 12.33
CA SER A 21 0.79 7.40 11.74
C SER A 21 -0.11 8.63 11.85
N LYS A 22 -0.81 8.90 10.79
CA LYS A 22 -1.81 9.96 10.69
C LYS A 22 -3.12 9.33 10.29
N THR A 23 -4.21 10.10 10.46
CA THR A 23 -5.51 9.66 9.96
C THR A 23 -6.11 10.74 9.10
N ILE A 24 -6.76 10.34 8.02
CA ILE A 24 -7.61 11.23 7.24
C ILE A 24 -9.05 10.69 7.28
N HIS A 25 -10.01 11.57 7.02
CA HIS A 25 -11.42 11.18 6.96
C HIS A 25 -11.92 11.36 5.54
N VAL A 26 -12.44 10.30 4.96
CA VAL A 26 -13.03 10.33 3.63
C VAL A 26 -14.46 9.83 3.74
N LYS A 27 -15.43 10.71 3.48
CA LYS A 27 -16.86 10.38 3.58
C LYS A 27 -17.22 9.73 4.92
N GLY A 28 -16.68 10.26 6.01
CA GLY A 28 -16.93 9.76 7.35
C GLY A 28 -16.12 8.54 7.76
N THR A 29 -15.32 8.00 6.86
CA THR A 29 -14.45 6.85 7.16
C THR A 29 -13.07 7.36 7.54
N GLU A 30 -12.56 6.85 8.65
CA GLU A 30 -11.22 7.15 9.13
C GLU A 30 -10.21 6.22 8.46
N ILE A 31 -9.22 6.80 7.77
CA ILE A 31 -8.23 6.06 7.00
C ILE A 31 -6.86 6.38 7.56
N ALA A 32 -6.15 5.35 8.03
CA ALA A 32 -4.81 5.51 8.57
C ALA A 32 -3.78 5.73 7.45
N ILE A 33 -2.83 6.61 7.72
CA ILE A 33 -1.69 6.89 6.85
C ILE A 33 -0.43 6.75 7.69
N ILE A 34 0.52 5.96 7.22
CA ILE A 34 1.83 5.85 7.85
C ILE A 34 2.89 6.45 6.92
N GLN A 35 3.94 6.98 7.50
CA GLN A 35 5.09 7.46 6.75
C GLN A 35 6.23 6.46 6.86
N LYS A 36 6.82 6.13 5.71
CA LYS A 36 7.97 5.25 5.63
C LYS A 36 8.88 5.76 4.51
N ASP A 37 10.15 5.98 4.84
CA ASP A 37 11.16 6.43 3.86
C ASP A 37 10.70 7.68 3.10
N ASN A 38 10.14 8.65 3.82
CA ASN A 38 9.66 9.94 3.31
C ASN A 38 8.47 9.82 2.35
N ALA A 39 7.76 8.72 2.37
CA ALA A 39 6.56 8.52 1.55
C ALA A 39 5.36 8.19 2.44
N ASP A 40 4.18 8.60 1.98
CA ASP A 40 2.92 8.27 2.64
C ASP A 40 2.43 6.93 2.13
N TYR A 41 2.07 6.06 3.07
CA TYR A 41 1.42 4.77 2.79
C TYR A 41 0.04 4.81 3.39
N ILE A 42 -0.96 4.52 2.58
CA ILE A 42 -2.38 4.68 2.93
C ILE A 42 -3.00 3.30 3.15
N SER A 43 -3.78 3.16 4.21
CA SER A 43 -4.43 1.91 4.55
C SER A 43 -5.51 1.54 3.53
N LEU A 44 -5.25 0.55 2.70
CA LEU A 44 -6.26 -0.02 1.82
C LEU A 44 -7.33 -0.75 2.63
N THR A 45 -6.94 -1.35 3.73
CA THR A 45 -7.87 -2.03 4.65
C THR A 45 -8.93 -1.07 5.16
N ASP A 46 -8.54 0.13 5.57
CA ASP A 46 -9.51 1.14 6.01
C ASP A 46 -10.36 1.64 4.85
N MET A 47 -9.78 1.77 3.67
CA MET A 47 -10.52 2.26 2.50
C MET A 47 -11.68 1.34 2.13
N VAL A 48 -11.54 0.03 2.32
CA VAL A 48 -12.60 -0.91 1.94
C VAL A 48 -13.66 -1.13 3.02
N LYS A 49 -13.44 -0.64 4.25
CA LYS A 49 -14.36 -0.88 5.37
C LYS A 49 -15.81 -0.45 5.08
N GLY A 50 -15.99 0.56 4.26
CA GLY A 50 -17.31 1.06 3.91
C GLY A 50 -18.01 0.30 2.78
N PHE A 51 -17.30 -0.60 2.10
CA PHE A 51 -17.80 -1.25 0.88
C PHE A 51 -17.75 -2.77 0.94
N GLY A 52 -16.93 -3.35 1.83
CA GLY A 52 -16.71 -4.77 1.86
C GLY A 52 -15.55 -5.14 2.77
N ASP A 53 -14.69 -6.04 2.30
CA ASP A 53 -13.59 -6.57 3.09
C ASP A 53 -12.30 -6.66 2.26
N ASP A 54 -11.28 -7.30 2.83
CA ASP A 54 -9.97 -7.44 2.23
C ASP A 54 -9.97 -8.21 0.90
N THR A 55 -11.05 -8.95 0.59
CA THR A 55 -11.14 -9.65 -0.70
C THR A 55 -11.13 -8.67 -1.87
N MET A 56 -11.59 -7.45 -1.66
CA MET A 56 -11.51 -6.40 -2.68
C MET A 56 -10.06 -6.04 -3.01
N ILE A 57 -9.20 -6.03 -1.99
CA ILE A 57 -7.76 -5.77 -2.18
C ILE A 57 -7.13 -6.91 -2.98
N TYR A 58 -7.46 -8.15 -2.63
CA TYR A 58 -6.91 -9.33 -3.31
C TYR A 58 -7.37 -9.40 -4.77
N SER A 59 -8.64 -9.11 -5.02
CA SER A 59 -9.20 -9.07 -6.38
C SER A 59 -8.50 -8.00 -7.23
N TRP A 60 -8.24 -6.84 -6.65
CA TRP A 60 -7.52 -5.76 -7.32
C TRP A 60 -6.09 -6.18 -7.66
N MET A 61 -5.39 -6.78 -6.71
CA MET A 61 -3.99 -7.17 -6.90
C MET A 61 -3.81 -8.25 -7.97
N ARG A 62 -4.74 -9.20 -8.08
CA ARG A 62 -4.62 -10.27 -9.07
C ARG A 62 -5.09 -9.89 -10.47
N ASN A 63 -5.64 -8.72 -10.64
CA ASN A 63 -5.99 -8.19 -11.95
C ASN A 63 -4.70 -7.92 -12.74
N ARG A 64 -4.66 -8.36 -13.99
CA ARG A 64 -3.45 -8.25 -14.80
C ARG A 64 -2.97 -6.81 -14.98
N ASN A 65 -3.91 -5.88 -15.23
CA ASN A 65 -3.56 -4.47 -15.38
C ASN A 65 -2.99 -3.89 -14.09
N THR A 66 -3.56 -4.27 -12.95
CA THR A 66 -3.04 -3.86 -11.64
C THR A 66 -1.63 -4.40 -11.42
N LEU A 67 -1.42 -5.68 -11.68
CA LEU A 67 -0.10 -6.29 -11.53
C LEU A 67 0.95 -5.58 -12.38
N GLU A 68 0.60 -5.26 -13.61
CA GLU A 68 1.49 -4.52 -14.50
C GLU A 68 1.83 -3.16 -13.93
N PHE A 69 0.85 -2.44 -13.42
CA PHE A 69 1.06 -1.15 -12.78
C PHE A 69 1.95 -1.27 -11.54
N LEU A 70 1.66 -2.24 -10.66
CA LEU A 70 2.46 -2.48 -9.46
C LEU A 70 3.91 -2.81 -9.82
N GLY A 71 4.12 -3.65 -10.80
CA GLY A 71 5.47 -4.04 -11.24
C GLY A 71 6.26 -2.90 -11.84
N ILE A 72 5.64 -2.09 -12.67
CA ILE A 72 6.28 -0.91 -13.27
C ILE A 72 6.67 0.08 -12.19
N TRP A 73 5.77 0.33 -11.23
CA TRP A 73 6.08 1.22 -10.11
C TRP A 73 7.30 0.72 -9.33
N GLU A 74 7.33 -0.58 -9.03
CA GLU A 74 8.47 -1.18 -8.31
C GLU A 74 9.77 -1.05 -9.09
N GLU A 75 9.74 -1.35 -10.38
CA GLU A 75 10.95 -1.23 -11.22
C GLU A 75 11.50 0.18 -11.24
N MET A 76 10.64 1.18 -11.16
CA MET A 76 11.05 2.58 -11.14
C MET A 76 11.55 3.05 -9.76
N ASN A 77 11.10 2.43 -8.69
CA ASN A 77 11.32 2.94 -7.33
C ASN A 77 12.07 1.98 -6.40
N ASN A 78 12.30 0.75 -6.82
CA ASN A 78 12.84 -0.28 -5.94
C ASN A 78 13.96 -1.06 -6.65
N PRO A 79 15.23 -0.74 -6.36
CA PRO A 79 16.35 -1.43 -7.01
C PRO A 79 16.45 -2.91 -6.63
N ASP A 80 15.83 -3.33 -5.53
CA ASP A 80 15.86 -4.71 -5.04
C ASP A 80 14.66 -5.53 -5.50
N PHE A 81 13.84 -4.99 -6.38
CA PHE A 81 12.65 -5.67 -6.87
C PHE A 81 13.02 -6.88 -7.73
N LYS A 82 12.35 -8.01 -7.48
CA LYS A 82 12.59 -9.26 -8.21
C LYS A 82 11.68 -9.33 -9.44
N GLY A 83 12.14 -8.77 -10.54
CA GLY A 83 11.38 -8.71 -11.78
C GLY A 83 11.00 -10.06 -12.35
N ASN A 84 11.85 -11.09 -12.17
CA ASN A 84 11.55 -12.45 -12.65
C ASN A 84 10.31 -13.02 -11.96
N GLU A 85 10.17 -12.79 -10.67
CA GLU A 85 9.01 -13.23 -9.91
C GLU A 85 7.75 -12.47 -10.34
N PHE A 86 7.90 -11.19 -10.62
CA PHE A 86 6.82 -10.37 -11.16
C PHE A 86 6.30 -10.93 -12.49
N VAL A 87 7.20 -11.30 -13.40
CA VAL A 87 6.82 -11.87 -14.69
C VAL A 87 6.04 -13.17 -14.48
N THR A 88 6.44 -13.99 -13.53
CA THR A 88 5.73 -15.24 -13.20
C THR A 88 4.29 -14.95 -12.77
N PHE A 89 4.08 -13.98 -11.87
CA PHE A 89 2.73 -13.59 -11.47
C PHE A 89 1.91 -13.05 -12.65
N LYS A 90 2.53 -12.25 -13.50
CA LYS A 90 1.85 -11.69 -14.67
C LYS A 90 1.37 -12.76 -15.62
N MET A 91 2.17 -13.82 -15.80
CA MET A 91 1.80 -14.96 -16.63
C MET A 91 0.65 -15.76 -16.04
N GLN A 92 0.53 -15.82 -14.72
CA GLN A 92 -0.53 -16.54 -14.03
C GLN A 92 -1.82 -15.73 -13.94
N ALA A 93 -1.74 -14.41 -14.04
CA ALA A 93 -2.90 -13.54 -13.94
C ALA A 93 -3.91 -13.86 -15.03
N GLY A 94 -5.18 -14.03 -14.65
CA GLY A 94 -6.23 -14.43 -15.57
C GLY A 94 -6.55 -15.91 -15.53
N LEU A 95 -5.69 -16.74 -14.92
CA LEU A 95 -6.05 -18.15 -14.71
C LEU A 95 -7.07 -18.24 -13.56
N ASN A 96 -8.00 -19.18 -13.70
CA ASN A 96 -9.08 -19.31 -12.71
C ASN A 96 -8.60 -19.62 -11.31
N ASN A 97 -7.48 -20.33 -11.19
CA ASN A 97 -6.91 -20.70 -9.91
C ASN A 97 -5.82 -19.75 -9.41
N PHE A 98 -5.60 -18.65 -10.11
CA PHE A 98 -4.60 -17.66 -9.66
C PHE A 98 -5.08 -16.96 -8.41
N ASN A 99 -4.24 -16.97 -7.40
CA ASN A 99 -4.49 -16.31 -6.14
C ASN A 99 -3.27 -15.49 -5.73
N LEU A 100 -3.50 -14.26 -5.28
CA LEU A 100 -2.44 -13.38 -4.85
C LEU A 100 -2.89 -12.59 -3.63
N THR A 101 -2.04 -12.57 -2.61
CA THR A 101 -2.24 -11.76 -1.42
C THR A 101 -1.11 -10.74 -1.32
N PRO A 102 -1.30 -9.65 -0.55
CA PRO A 102 -0.21 -8.70 -0.32
C PRO A 102 1.06 -9.36 0.21
N LYS A 103 0.93 -10.27 1.17
CA LYS A 103 2.09 -10.95 1.74
C LYS A 103 2.81 -11.79 0.70
N LYS A 104 2.08 -12.53 -0.12
CA LYS A 104 2.67 -13.37 -1.18
C LYS A 104 3.43 -12.51 -2.19
N TRP A 105 2.85 -11.37 -2.58
CA TRP A 105 3.48 -10.42 -3.48
C TRP A 105 4.78 -9.88 -2.90
N ILE A 106 4.73 -9.39 -1.66
CA ILE A 106 5.88 -8.82 -0.97
C ILE A 106 7.00 -9.85 -0.81
N ASP A 107 6.66 -11.04 -0.32
CA ASP A 107 7.65 -12.07 -0.01
C ASP A 107 8.35 -12.58 -1.27
N ALA A 108 7.61 -12.72 -2.37
CA ALA A 108 8.18 -13.25 -3.62
C ALA A 108 8.98 -12.19 -4.39
N THR A 109 8.51 -10.95 -4.43
CA THR A 109 9.08 -9.93 -5.31
C THR A 109 9.98 -8.93 -4.60
N ASN A 110 9.99 -8.94 -3.28
CA ASN A 110 10.68 -7.93 -2.47
C ASN A 110 10.11 -6.51 -2.69
N ALA A 111 8.82 -6.43 -2.99
CA ALA A 111 8.13 -5.18 -3.26
C ALA A 111 8.09 -4.26 -2.04
N ILE A 112 8.12 -2.96 -2.27
CA ILE A 112 8.04 -1.94 -1.22
C ILE A 112 6.79 -1.06 -1.32
N GLY A 113 6.12 -1.07 -2.47
CA GLY A 113 4.95 -0.20 -2.68
C GLY A 113 3.72 -0.66 -1.92
N ILE A 114 3.62 -1.95 -1.64
CA ILE A 114 2.58 -2.53 -0.79
C ILE A 114 3.26 -2.99 0.49
N GLN A 115 2.68 -2.65 1.63
CA GLN A 115 3.18 -3.04 2.95
C GLN A 115 2.10 -3.82 3.68
N SER A 116 2.50 -4.88 4.36
CA SER A 116 1.62 -5.66 5.19
C SER A 116 2.03 -5.46 6.64
N LYS A 117 1.13 -4.96 7.47
CA LYS A 117 1.39 -4.69 8.87
C LYS A 117 0.55 -5.63 9.72
N ALA A 118 1.22 -6.40 10.59
CA ALA A 118 0.53 -7.26 11.53
C ALA A 118 -0.08 -6.43 12.66
N GLY A 119 -1.15 -6.94 13.24
CA GLY A 119 -1.75 -6.31 14.40
C GLY A 119 -3.26 -6.26 14.31
N ARG A 120 -3.90 -6.41 15.47
CA ARG A 120 -5.35 -6.37 15.61
C ARG A 120 -5.88 -4.95 15.42
N TYR A 121 -5.11 -3.98 15.89
CA TYR A 121 -5.45 -2.57 15.81
C TYR A 121 -4.38 -1.88 14.99
N GLY A 122 -4.78 -1.18 13.95
CA GLY A 122 -3.87 -0.47 13.07
C GLY A 122 -3.07 -1.35 12.13
N GLY A 123 -3.34 -2.67 12.10
CA GLY A 123 -2.76 -3.58 11.12
C GLY A 123 -3.51 -3.56 9.80
N GLY A 124 -3.01 -4.28 8.80
CA GLY A 124 -3.65 -4.41 7.50
C GLY A 124 -2.68 -4.18 6.35
N THR A 125 -3.25 -3.88 5.20
CA THR A 125 -2.52 -3.63 3.96
C THR A 125 -2.44 -2.13 3.70
N PHE A 126 -1.23 -1.65 3.50
CA PHE A 126 -0.96 -0.24 3.20
C PHE A 126 -0.31 -0.16 1.83
N ALA A 127 -0.60 0.89 1.09
CA ALA A 127 -0.01 1.11 -0.23
C ALA A 127 0.59 2.51 -0.30
N HIS A 128 1.72 2.62 -0.99
CA HIS A 128 2.27 3.93 -1.35
C HIS A 128 1.16 4.76 -2.00
N LYS A 129 1.17 6.06 -1.74
CA LYS A 129 0.08 6.96 -2.18
C LYS A 129 -0.28 6.81 -3.67
N ASP A 130 0.71 6.60 -4.53
CA ASP A 130 0.47 6.42 -5.97
C ASP A 130 -0.37 5.18 -6.25
N LEU A 131 -0.06 4.09 -5.55
CA LEU A 131 -0.76 2.82 -5.70
C LEU A 131 -2.14 2.85 -5.03
N ALA A 132 -2.24 3.52 -3.89
CA ALA A 132 -3.52 3.70 -3.22
C ALA A 132 -4.48 4.53 -4.07
N PHE A 133 -3.97 5.52 -4.76
CA PHE A 133 -4.77 6.33 -5.69
C PHE A 133 -5.31 5.47 -6.82
N GLU A 134 -4.49 4.59 -7.39
CA GLU A 134 -4.93 3.64 -8.43
C GLU A 134 -6.02 2.70 -7.89
N PHE A 135 -5.86 2.20 -6.67
CA PHE A 135 -6.87 1.38 -6.02
C PHE A 135 -8.19 2.12 -5.87
N ALA A 136 -8.15 3.39 -5.48
CA ALA A 136 -9.35 4.20 -5.29
C ALA A 136 -10.10 4.46 -6.60
N LEU A 137 -9.38 4.54 -7.71
CA LEU A 137 -9.97 4.77 -9.04
C LEU A 137 -10.52 3.49 -9.66
N GLY A 138 -9.97 2.37 -9.29
CA GLY A 138 -10.38 1.06 -9.81
C GLY A 138 -11.51 0.49 -9.03
#